data_2a2970e3c6bf005c480785c9f0a71c13
#
_entry.id   2a2970e3c6bf005c480785c9f0a71c13
#
_cell.length_a   1.000
_cell.length_b   1.000
_cell.length_c   1.000
_cell.angle_alpha   90.00
_cell.angle_beta   90.00
_cell.angle_gamma   90.00
#
_symmetry.space_group_name_H-M   'P 1'
#
loop_
_entity.id
_entity.type
_entity.pdbx_description
1 polymer ?
#
loop_
_entity_poly.entity_id
_entity_poly.type
_entity_poly.pdbx_seq_one_letter_code
_entity_poly.pdbx_strand_id
1 'polypeptide(L)'
;MLLGVSALAESDTLVIYFSCTGTTKGVAERLASVTGADLYEIVPAVPYTAEDLNYNDRSTRATSEQDHPETRPEIGGEDVDLTGYSTIYIGYPIWWGEEPRILCTFVESHDFTDKTVIPFCTSGGSGIGRSGDDLAKLAGTGNWLKGARHSGSISENELSAWVEGLK
;
A
#
# COMPACT_ATOMS: atom_id res chain seq x y z
N MET A 1 33.04 -0.98 1.42
CA MET A 1 32.36 -1.11 1.38
C MET A 1 31.36 -0.53 0.92
N LEU A 2 30.91 -0.28 0.35
CA LEU A 2 30.09 0.31 -0.20
C LEU A 2 28.86 -0.04 0.04
N LEU A 3 28.77 -0.83 0.52
CA LEU A 3 27.67 -1.26 0.85
C LEU A 3 26.90 -0.36 1.59
N GLY A 4 27.41 0.36 2.46
CA GLY A 4 26.68 1.32 3.21
C GLY A 4 25.90 2.24 2.33
N VAL A 5 26.40 2.45 1.19
CA VAL A 5 25.72 3.31 0.26
C VAL A 5 24.42 2.69 -0.18
N SER A 6 24.41 1.40 -0.37
CA SER A 6 23.19 0.75 -0.82
C SER A 6 22.08 0.79 0.23
N ALA A 7 22.42 1.09 1.48
CA ALA A 7 21.42 1.22 2.51
C ALA A 7 20.72 2.58 2.47
N LEU A 8 21.26 3.53 1.69
CA LEU A 8 20.65 4.85 1.57
C LEU A 8 19.54 4.83 0.53
N ALA A 9 18.47 5.54 0.80
CA ALA A 9 17.41 5.70 -0.16
C ALA A 9 17.92 6.45 -1.38
N GLU A 10 17.58 5.96 -2.59
CA GLU A 10 17.94 6.66 -3.81
C GLU A 10 17.03 7.85 -4.07
N SER A 11 15.85 7.82 -3.47
CA SER A 11 14.86 8.87 -3.56
C SER A 11 14.40 9.21 -2.15
N ASP A 12 13.84 10.39 -1.95
CA ASP A 12 13.18 10.72 -0.70
C ASP A 12 11.70 10.30 -0.73
N THR A 13 11.27 9.64 -1.80
CA THR A 13 9.90 9.16 -1.96
C THR A 13 9.88 7.64 -2.12
N LEU A 14 8.96 7.00 -1.45
CA LEU A 14 8.80 5.56 -1.49
C LEU A 14 7.37 5.21 -1.85
N VAL A 15 7.18 4.25 -2.75
CA VAL A 15 5.86 3.66 -3.01
C VAL A 15 5.84 2.26 -2.41
N ILE A 16 5.00 2.09 -1.41
CA ILE A 16 4.76 0.80 -0.77
C ILE A 16 3.47 0.24 -1.33
N TYR A 17 3.42 -1.05 -1.64
CA TYR A 17 2.19 -1.64 -2.14
C TYR A 17 2.03 -3.10 -1.73
N PHE A 18 0.78 -3.53 -1.71
CA PHE A 18 0.39 -4.93 -1.60
C PHE A 18 -0.49 -5.26 -2.80
N SER A 19 -0.19 -6.36 -3.48
CA SER A 19 -0.92 -6.75 -4.69
C SER A 19 -0.97 -8.27 -4.80
N CYS A 20 -2.13 -8.81 -5.10
CA CYS A 20 -2.29 -10.24 -5.29
C CYS A 20 -2.40 -10.64 -6.75
N THR A 21 -3.06 -9.82 -7.57
CA THR A 21 -3.32 -10.15 -8.97
C THR A 21 -2.52 -9.29 -9.95
N GLY A 22 -1.68 -8.40 -9.43
CA GLY A 22 -0.86 -7.55 -10.26
C GLY A 22 -1.46 -6.19 -10.59
N THR A 23 -2.72 -5.96 -10.28
CA THR A 23 -3.38 -4.69 -10.60
C THR A 23 -2.77 -3.53 -9.82
N THR A 24 -2.72 -3.66 -8.49
CA THR A 24 -2.12 -2.63 -7.65
C THR A 24 -0.63 -2.47 -7.95
N LYS A 25 0.06 -3.58 -8.20
CA LYS A 25 1.47 -3.54 -8.57
C LYS A 25 1.70 -2.68 -9.81
N GLY A 26 0.88 -2.86 -10.85
CA GLY A 26 1.01 -2.07 -12.07
C GLY A 26 0.85 -0.59 -11.84
N VAL A 27 -0.11 -0.20 -11.00
CA VAL A 27 -0.31 1.21 -10.65
C VAL A 27 0.88 1.73 -9.83
N ALA A 28 1.35 0.93 -8.87
CA ALA A 28 2.48 1.31 -8.03
C ALA A 28 3.75 1.55 -8.86
N GLU A 29 4.00 0.68 -9.83
CA GLU A 29 5.17 0.81 -10.71
C GLU A 29 5.09 2.07 -11.56
N ARG A 30 3.91 2.39 -12.10
CA ARG A 30 3.73 3.62 -12.87
C ARG A 30 3.86 4.85 -11.99
N LEU A 31 3.33 4.79 -10.79
CA LEU A 31 3.47 5.90 -9.84
C LEU A 31 4.94 6.13 -9.47
N ALA A 32 5.68 5.06 -9.22
CA ALA A 32 7.10 5.18 -8.94
C ALA A 32 7.85 5.79 -10.13
N SER A 33 7.47 5.42 -11.35
CA SER A 33 8.08 5.97 -12.56
C SER A 33 7.89 7.49 -12.65
N VAL A 34 6.68 7.98 -12.43
CA VAL A 34 6.40 9.41 -12.58
C VAL A 34 6.90 10.26 -11.40
N THR A 35 7.15 9.64 -10.24
CA THR A 35 7.64 10.37 -9.07
C THR A 35 9.13 10.20 -8.84
N GLY A 36 9.77 9.25 -9.52
CA GLY A 36 11.15 8.88 -9.24
C GLY A 36 11.31 8.13 -7.93
N ALA A 37 10.23 7.57 -7.40
CA ALA A 37 10.23 6.92 -6.11
C ALA A 37 10.87 5.54 -6.15
N ASP A 38 11.35 5.11 -4.99
CA ASP A 38 11.72 3.71 -4.79
C ASP A 38 10.44 2.89 -4.57
N LEU A 39 10.53 1.57 -4.75
CA LEU A 39 9.39 0.67 -4.60
C LEU A 39 9.66 -0.35 -3.50
N TYR A 40 8.62 -0.66 -2.74
CA TYR A 40 8.66 -1.75 -1.77
C TYR A 40 7.35 -2.53 -1.82
N GLU A 41 7.45 -3.84 -1.97
CA GLU A 41 6.28 -4.71 -1.98
C GLU A 41 6.09 -5.37 -0.61
N ILE A 42 4.87 -5.25 -0.06
CA ILE A 42 4.50 -6.00 1.13
C ILE A 42 4.20 -7.43 0.69
N VAL A 43 5.02 -8.37 1.13
CA VAL A 43 4.90 -9.78 0.75
C VAL A 43 4.35 -10.56 1.92
N PRO A 44 3.19 -11.22 1.78
CA PRO A 44 2.66 -12.03 2.88
C PRO A 44 3.55 -13.24 3.13
N ALA A 45 3.73 -13.60 4.40
CA ALA A 45 4.51 -14.79 4.76
C ALA A 45 3.87 -16.04 4.16
N VAL A 46 2.54 -16.06 4.10
CA VAL A 46 1.79 -17.13 3.41
C VAL A 46 1.08 -16.50 2.23
N PRO A 47 1.51 -16.80 0.98
CA PRO A 47 0.91 -16.17 -0.20
C PRO A 47 -0.58 -16.47 -0.32
N TYR A 48 -1.31 -15.53 -0.91
CA TYR A 48 -2.73 -15.71 -1.19
C TYR A 48 -2.88 -16.48 -2.51
N THR A 49 -3.73 -17.48 -2.52
CA THR A 49 -4.04 -18.25 -3.73
C THR A 49 -5.28 -17.66 -4.40
N ALA A 50 -5.57 -18.10 -5.63
CA ALA A 50 -6.79 -17.69 -6.30
C ALA A 50 -8.03 -18.08 -5.51
N GLU A 51 -7.98 -19.22 -4.83
CA GLU A 51 -9.10 -19.66 -3.99
C GLU A 51 -9.28 -18.75 -2.80
N ASP A 52 -8.18 -18.30 -2.19
CA ASP A 52 -8.21 -17.39 -1.05
C ASP A 52 -8.92 -16.07 -1.37
N LEU A 53 -8.93 -15.69 -2.64
CA LEU A 53 -9.46 -14.40 -3.10
C LEU A 53 -10.84 -14.51 -3.73
N ASN A 54 -11.45 -15.68 -3.73
CA ASN A 54 -12.72 -15.90 -4.42
C ASN A 54 -13.88 -15.26 -3.67
N TYR A 55 -14.44 -14.18 -4.22
CA TYR A 55 -15.55 -13.47 -3.61
C TYR A 55 -16.84 -14.26 -3.57
N ASN A 56 -16.97 -15.29 -4.38
CA ASN A 56 -18.19 -16.09 -4.43
C ASN A 56 -18.23 -17.13 -3.31
N ASP A 57 -17.12 -17.33 -2.61
CA ASP A 57 -17.03 -18.28 -1.51
C ASP A 57 -16.72 -17.50 -0.23
N ARG A 58 -17.68 -17.45 0.68
CA ARG A 58 -17.54 -16.65 1.90
C ARG A 58 -16.69 -17.33 2.97
N SER A 59 -16.22 -18.55 2.70
CA SER A 59 -15.34 -19.25 3.63
C SER A 59 -13.86 -19.05 3.29
N THR A 60 -13.55 -18.20 2.31
CA THR A 60 -12.17 -17.99 1.89
C THR A 60 -11.37 -17.24 2.92
N ARG A 61 -10.04 -17.32 2.78
CA ARG A 61 -9.11 -16.60 3.65
C ARG A 61 -9.35 -15.09 3.63
N ALA A 62 -9.50 -14.50 2.44
CA ALA A 62 -9.72 -13.06 2.33
C ALA A 62 -10.99 -12.63 3.04
N THR A 63 -12.09 -13.36 2.84
CA THR A 63 -13.35 -13.06 3.51
C THR A 63 -13.21 -13.18 5.02
N SER A 64 -12.59 -14.27 5.49
CA SER A 64 -12.39 -14.49 6.92
C SER A 64 -11.57 -13.34 7.55
N GLU A 65 -10.51 -12.92 6.88
CA GLU A 65 -9.68 -11.82 7.39
C GLU A 65 -10.47 -10.52 7.45
N GLN A 66 -11.29 -10.26 6.42
CA GLN A 66 -12.07 -9.01 6.39
C GLN A 66 -13.20 -9.03 7.43
N ASP A 67 -13.77 -10.19 7.71
CA ASP A 67 -14.80 -10.33 8.75
C ASP A 67 -14.23 -10.19 10.16
N HIS A 68 -12.92 -10.27 10.30
CA HIS A 68 -12.24 -10.18 11.61
C HIS A 68 -11.21 -9.05 11.57
N PRO A 69 -11.63 -7.81 11.87
CA PRO A 69 -10.74 -6.63 11.75
C PRO A 69 -9.46 -6.70 12.58
N GLU A 70 -9.44 -7.56 13.59
CA GLU A 70 -8.26 -7.71 14.46
C GLU A 70 -7.21 -8.66 13.85
N THR A 71 -7.53 -9.33 12.73
CA THR A 71 -6.60 -10.25 12.10
C THR A 71 -5.35 -9.50 11.59
N ARG A 72 -4.18 -10.10 11.84
CA ARG A 72 -2.90 -9.48 11.42
C ARG A 72 -2.05 -10.51 10.69
N PRO A 73 -2.27 -10.67 9.36
CA PRO A 73 -1.45 -11.60 8.58
C PRO A 73 0.02 -11.22 8.68
N GLU A 74 0.87 -12.22 8.81
CA GLU A 74 2.30 -12.00 8.94
C GLU A 74 2.91 -11.56 7.60
N ILE A 75 3.85 -10.62 7.66
CA ILE A 75 4.58 -10.14 6.51
C ILE A 75 5.88 -10.93 6.41
N GLY A 76 6.17 -11.44 5.21
CA GLY A 76 7.40 -12.16 4.94
C GLY A 76 8.42 -11.28 4.24
N GLY A 77 9.54 -11.88 3.85
CA GLY A 77 10.59 -11.17 3.14
C GLY A 77 11.35 -10.22 4.05
N GLU A 78 12.11 -9.33 3.42
CA GLU A 78 12.87 -8.34 4.16
C GLU A 78 12.00 -7.14 4.51
N ASP A 79 12.22 -6.59 5.69
CA ASP A 79 11.53 -5.39 6.11
C ASP A 79 12.12 -4.17 5.39
N VAL A 80 11.38 -3.08 5.38
CA VAL A 80 11.81 -1.82 4.76
C VAL A 80 12.24 -0.84 5.84
N ASP A 81 13.33 -0.15 5.59
CA ASP A 81 13.78 0.94 6.46
C ASP A 81 13.22 2.23 5.89
N LEU A 82 12.35 2.90 6.65
CA LEU A 82 11.70 4.13 6.20
C LEU A 82 12.58 5.36 6.37
N THR A 83 13.73 5.24 7.02
CA THR A 83 14.65 6.36 7.22
C THR A 83 15.06 6.94 5.86
N GLY A 84 15.03 8.25 5.74
CA GLY A 84 15.40 8.91 4.50
C GLY A 84 14.24 9.17 3.55
N TYR A 85 13.09 8.57 3.80
CA TYR A 85 11.90 8.86 2.98
C TYR A 85 11.04 9.89 3.69
N SER A 86 10.75 10.99 2.99
CA SER A 86 9.89 12.04 3.53
C SER A 86 8.45 11.91 3.02
N THR A 87 8.28 11.27 1.86
CA THR A 87 6.96 11.07 1.24
C THR A 87 6.78 9.59 0.96
N ILE A 88 5.67 9.03 1.43
CA ILE A 88 5.37 7.60 1.28
C ILE A 88 3.97 7.43 0.71
N TYR A 89 3.88 6.76 -0.43
CA TYR A 89 2.61 6.32 -0.98
C TYR A 89 2.38 4.89 -0.53
N ILE A 90 1.15 4.55 -0.13
CA ILE A 90 0.80 3.18 0.25
C ILE A 90 -0.40 2.73 -0.58
N GLY A 91 -0.21 1.68 -1.39
CA GLY A 91 -1.21 1.20 -2.31
C GLY A 91 -1.69 -0.21 -1.98
N TYR A 92 -2.99 -0.46 -2.20
CA TYR A 92 -3.61 -1.74 -1.87
C TYR A 92 -4.91 -1.94 -2.64
N PRO A 93 -5.32 -3.19 -2.84
CA PRO A 93 -6.66 -3.44 -3.40
C PRO A 93 -7.71 -3.26 -2.30
N ILE A 94 -8.94 -2.94 -2.71
CA ILE A 94 -10.06 -2.89 -1.77
C ILE A 94 -10.69 -4.28 -1.72
N TRP A 95 -10.80 -4.83 -0.51
CA TRP A 95 -11.46 -6.10 -0.25
C TRP A 95 -12.67 -5.85 0.65
N TRP A 96 -13.87 -6.12 0.11
CA TRP A 96 -15.11 -5.90 0.87
C TRP A 96 -15.21 -4.48 1.42
N GLY A 97 -14.80 -3.49 0.61
CA GLY A 97 -14.90 -2.09 0.97
C GLY A 97 -13.81 -1.57 1.90
N GLU A 98 -12.87 -2.42 2.29
CA GLU A 98 -11.84 -2.07 3.27
C GLU A 98 -10.46 -2.46 2.79
N GLU A 99 -9.45 -2.02 3.54
CA GLU A 99 -8.07 -2.40 3.27
C GLU A 99 -7.83 -3.86 3.67
N PRO A 100 -6.98 -4.60 2.94
CA PRO A 100 -6.56 -5.92 3.41
C PRO A 100 -5.86 -5.84 4.75
N ARG A 101 -6.10 -6.81 5.62
CA ARG A 101 -5.58 -6.76 7.00
C ARG A 101 -4.06 -6.75 7.08
N ILE A 102 -3.37 -7.22 6.04
CA ILE A 102 -1.91 -7.17 6.02
C ILE A 102 -1.40 -5.72 6.01
N LEU A 103 -2.18 -4.77 5.48
CA LEU A 103 -1.84 -3.36 5.55
C LEU A 103 -1.89 -2.87 6.99
N CYS A 104 -2.83 -3.39 7.78
CA CYS A 104 -2.90 -3.06 9.20
C CYS A 104 -1.65 -3.58 9.92
N THR A 105 -1.22 -4.80 9.59
CA THR A 105 0.02 -5.35 10.13
C THR A 105 1.19 -4.40 9.83
N PHE A 106 1.28 -3.94 8.59
CA PHE A 106 2.39 -3.10 8.16
C PHE A 106 2.43 -1.77 8.90
N VAL A 107 1.30 -1.05 8.93
CA VAL A 107 1.32 0.30 9.49
C VAL A 107 1.49 0.29 11.00
N GLU A 108 1.05 -0.77 11.68
CA GLU A 108 1.24 -0.88 13.13
C GLU A 108 2.69 -1.17 13.51
N SER A 109 3.48 -1.67 12.58
CA SER A 109 4.87 -2.05 12.87
C SER A 109 5.90 -1.04 12.36
N HIS A 110 5.46 0.09 11.82
CA HIS A 110 6.37 1.11 11.28
C HIS A 110 6.05 2.49 11.84
N ASP A 111 7.06 3.36 11.85
CA ASP A 111 6.94 4.72 12.36
C ASP A 111 6.96 5.70 11.20
N PHE A 112 5.90 6.50 11.08
CA PHE A 112 5.74 7.47 10.01
C PHE A 112 5.94 8.91 10.49
N THR A 113 6.53 9.11 11.66
CA THR A 113 6.75 10.45 12.21
C THR A 113 7.49 11.33 11.22
N ASP A 114 7.01 12.56 11.05
CA ASP A 114 7.58 13.57 10.14
C ASP A 114 7.51 13.19 8.67
N LYS A 115 6.68 12.21 8.30
CA LYS A 115 6.51 11.82 6.91
C LYS A 115 5.11 12.15 6.43
N THR A 116 5.02 12.48 5.14
CA THR A 116 3.73 12.65 4.47
C THR A 116 3.35 11.32 3.87
N VAL A 117 2.17 10.80 4.20
CA VAL A 117 1.71 9.47 3.75
C VAL A 117 0.45 9.64 2.93
N ILE A 118 0.44 9.08 1.73
CA ILE A 118 -0.66 9.21 0.79
C ILE A 118 -1.16 7.81 0.41
N PRO A 119 -2.32 7.38 0.93
CA PRO A 119 -2.87 6.08 0.53
C PRO A 119 -3.51 6.14 -0.84
N PHE A 120 -3.44 5.05 -1.58
CA PHE A 120 -4.20 4.88 -2.81
C PHE A 120 -4.66 3.43 -2.92
N CYS A 121 -5.74 3.22 -3.66
CA CYS A 121 -6.26 1.87 -3.81
C CYS A 121 -6.65 1.58 -5.25
N THR A 122 -6.77 0.30 -5.56
CA THR A 122 -7.37 -0.16 -6.79
C THR A 122 -8.63 -0.96 -6.44
N SER A 123 -9.63 -0.91 -7.30
CA SER A 123 -10.85 -1.68 -7.08
C SER A 123 -11.61 -1.78 -8.39
N GLY A 124 -12.58 -2.68 -8.43
CA GLY A 124 -13.47 -2.81 -9.58
C GLY A 124 -14.47 -1.68 -9.72
N GLY A 125 -14.59 -0.82 -8.71
CA GLY A 125 -15.54 0.29 -8.73
C GLY A 125 -15.70 0.98 -7.39
N SER A 126 -15.40 0.29 -6.29
CA SER A 126 -15.51 0.89 -4.96
C SER A 126 -14.47 1.98 -4.79
N GLY A 127 -14.83 3.06 -4.12
CA GLY A 127 -13.87 4.09 -3.75
C GLY A 127 -12.96 3.65 -2.62
N ILE A 128 -12.04 4.53 -2.24
CA ILE A 128 -11.10 4.24 -1.15
C ILE A 128 -11.82 4.17 0.20
N GLY A 129 -13.00 4.78 0.31
CA GLY A 129 -13.80 4.74 1.52
C GLY A 129 -13.02 5.27 2.71
N ARG A 130 -13.14 4.56 3.84
CA ARG A 130 -12.44 4.93 5.07
C ARG A 130 -11.11 4.20 5.24
N SER A 131 -10.70 3.41 4.24
CA SER A 131 -9.52 2.56 4.41
C SER A 131 -8.26 3.35 4.73
N GLY A 132 -8.05 4.48 4.06
CA GLY A 132 -6.90 5.34 4.35
C GLY A 132 -6.93 5.91 5.75
N ASP A 133 -8.11 6.36 6.19
CA ASP A 133 -8.28 6.91 7.54
C ASP A 133 -8.08 5.84 8.61
N ASP A 134 -8.55 4.62 8.35
CA ASP A 134 -8.37 3.52 9.28
C ASP A 134 -6.89 3.17 9.43
N LEU A 135 -6.15 3.15 8.31
CA LEU A 135 -4.70 2.91 8.36
C LEU A 135 -3.97 4.03 9.10
N ALA A 136 -4.36 5.27 8.88
CA ALA A 136 -3.75 6.42 9.57
C ALA A 136 -3.93 6.30 11.07
N LYS A 137 -5.13 5.90 11.51
CA LYS A 137 -5.43 5.75 12.91
C LYS A 137 -4.61 4.62 13.53
N LEU A 138 -4.49 3.50 12.82
CA LEU A 138 -3.70 2.37 13.31
C LEU A 138 -2.22 2.69 13.37
N ALA A 139 -1.71 3.46 12.40
CA ALA A 139 -0.31 3.86 12.40
C ALA A 139 0.04 4.77 13.57
N GLY A 140 -0.86 5.68 13.89
CA GLY A 140 -0.68 6.60 15.01
C GLY A 140 0.37 7.68 14.80
N THR A 141 1.09 7.66 13.68
CA THR A 141 2.14 8.63 13.36
C THR A 141 2.04 9.02 11.90
N GLY A 142 2.63 10.17 11.55
CA GLY A 142 2.69 10.65 10.17
C GLY A 142 1.61 11.67 9.85
N ASN A 143 1.86 12.40 8.77
CA ASN A 143 0.88 13.33 8.20
C ASN A 143 0.20 12.62 7.03
N TRP A 144 -0.97 12.07 7.28
CA TRP A 144 -1.70 11.31 6.29
C TRP A 144 -2.62 12.20 5.48
N LEU A 145 -2.44 12.20 4.17
CA LEU A 145 -3.29 12.97 3.27
C LEU A 145 -4.48 12.12 2.86
N LYS A 146 -5.48 12.77 2.28
CA LYS A 146 -6.61 12.07 1.72
C LYS A 146 -6.13 11.25 0.53
N GLY A 147 -6.48 9.99 0.52
CA GLY A 147 -6.10 9.09 -0.55
C GLY A 147 -7.03 9.14 -1.74
N ALA A 148 -6.77 8.28 -2.71
CA ALA A 148 -7.58 8.20 -3.92
C ALA A 148 -7.66 6.76 -4.42
N ARG A 149 -8.75 6.48 -5.12
CA ARG A 149 -8.88 5.23 -5.87
C ARG A 149 -8.39 5.49 -7.30
N HIS A 150 -7.62 4.54 -7.82
CA HIS A 150 -7.16 4.58 -9.20
C HIS A 150 -7.64 3.35 -9.95
N SER A 151 -7.98 3.53 -11.23
CA SER A 151 -8.21 2.40 -12.12
C SER A 151 -6.89 1.66 -12.33
N GLY A 152 -6.94 0.34 -12.49
CA GLY A 152 -5.75 -0.45 -12.81
C GLY A 152 -5.12 -0.03 -14.15
N SER A 153 -5.88 0.66 -15.01
CA SER A 153 -5.40 1.14 -16.30
C SER A 153 -5.00 2.62 -16.30
N ILE A 154 -4.95 3.25 -15.12
CA ILE A 154 -4.59 4.67 -15.04
C ILE A 154 -3.25 4.93 -15.73
N SER A 155 -3.16 6.01 -16.51
CA SER A 155 -1.95 6.34 -17.24
C SER A 155 -0.95 7.09 -16.36
N GLU A 156 0.31 7.12 -16.82
CA GLU A 156 1.33 7.91 -16.15
C GLU A 156 0.98 9.39 -16.12
N ASN A 157 0.39 9.90 -17.21
CA ASN A 157 -0.02 11.30 -17.26
C ASN A 157 -1.09 11.61 -16.20
N GLU A 158 -2.05 10.72 -16.05
CA GLU A 158 -3.09 10.89 -15.04
C GLU A 158 -2.51 10.80 -13.63
N LEU A 159 -1.58 9.89 -13.40
CA LEU A 159 -0.90 9.78 -12.10
C LEU A 159 -0.08 11.02 -11.81
N SER A 160 0.62 11.56 -12.82
CA SER A 160 1.38 12.80 -12.65
C SER A 160 0.46 13.95 -12.24
N ALA A 161 -0.71 14.07 -12.87
CA ALA A 161 -1.68 15.10 -12.54
C ALA A 161 -2.18 14.94 -11.10
N TRP A 162 -2.43 13.70 -10.67
CA TRP A 162 -2.85 13.43 -9.30
C TRP A 162 -1.77 13.86 -8.30
N VAL A 163 -0.53 13.50 -8.58
CA VAL A 163 0.61 13.86 -7.71
C VAL A 163 0.74 15.39 -7.59
N GLU A 164 0.63 16.10 -8.71
CA GLU A 164 0.71 17.56 -8.68
C GLU A 164 -0.41 18.16 -7.86
N GLY A 165 -1.60 17.58 -7.91
CA GLY A 165 -2.73 18.05 -7.13
C GLY A 165 -2.58 17.86 -5.63
N LEU A 166 -1.62 17.06 -5.18
CA LEU A 166 -1.37 16.84 -3.76
C LEU A 166 -0.47 17.93 -3.14
N LYS A 167 0.19 18.71 -3.98
CA LYS A 167 1.15 19.73 -3.51
C LYS A 167 0.47 21.02 -3.08
#